data_0321593420e5cdf3cc123226e6b27ac4
#
_entry.id   0321593420e5cdf3cc123226e6b27ac4
#
_cell.length_a   1.000
_cell.length_b   1.000
_cell.length_c   1.000
_cell.angle_alpha   90.00
_cell.angle_beta   90.00
_cell.angle_gamma   90.00
#
_symmetry.space_group_name_H-M   'P 1'
#
loop_
_entity.id
_entity.type
_entity.pdbx_description
1 polymer ?
#
loop_
_entity_poly.entity_id
_entity_poly.type
_entity_poly.pdbx_seq_one_letter_code
_entity_poly.pdbx_strand_id
1 'polypeptide(L)'
;PQTTVKVWSGDVGYPGDPYYLEFHKQLYPGRLRYWRISENKSDLGGKQPYLPWEAWEHIPAHAKDMKEVLKGALAGYKGQANREGTVVAMYDTELFGHWWWEGPEFLYELAVQLHNDPEIESVTPSELIEQEPAQKAIPLPEGSWGEGGYHSVWLNPDNYWTWEKLYPCQKEMVKLAREIKSGPALEWATQAGRELLLAEASDWQFLISTWAARDYSEARFGDHVERFTKLARLAWQVKEGYRPVSDEMDFLKE
;
A
#
# COMPACT_ATOMS: atom_id res chain seq x y z
N PRO A 1 -10.36 12.51 8.45
CA PRO A 1 -10.51 11.67 9.64
C PRO A 1 -11.82 10.87 9.67
N GLN A 2 -12.98 11.46 9.31
CA GLN A 2 -14.28 10.77 9.38
C GLN A 2 -14.40 9.57 8.44
N THR A 3 -13.92 9.67 7.21
CA THR A 3 -13.94 8.58 6.23
C THR A 3 -13.02 7.43 6.64
N THR A 4 -11.83 7.74 7.12
CA THR A 4 -10.82 6.76 7.54
C THR A 4 -11.34 5.85 8.66
N VAL A 5 -11.96 6.42 9.70
CA VAL A 5 -12.51 5.64 10.82
C VAL A 5 -13.58 4.66 10.35
N LYS A 6 -14.42 5.04 9.38
CA LYS A 6 -15.50 4.19 8.87
C LYS A 6 -15.01 2.97 8.09
N VAL A 7 -13.86 3.04 7.43
CA VAL A 7 -13.32 1.90 6.65
C VAL A 7 -12.24 1.12 7.39
N TRP A 8 -11.61 1.70 8.43
CA TRP A 8 -10.53 1.06 9.18
C TRP A 8 -10.96 0.42 10.50
N SER A 9 -11.98 0.97 11.14
CA SER A 9 -12.32 0.54 12.49
C SER A 9 -13.20 -0.71 12.49
N GLY A 10 -12.71 -1.77 13.10
CA GLY A 10 -13.53 -2.94 13.44
C GLY A 10 -14.48 -2.72 14.62
N ASP A 11 -14.34 -1.61 15.37
CA ASP A 11 -15.20 -1.31 16.52
C ASP A 11 -16.38 -0.39 16.14
N VAL A 12 -16.13 0.61 15.28
CA VAL A 12 -17.13 1.66 14.94
C VAL A 12 -17.24 1.93 13.45
N GLY A 13 -16.50 1.21 12.63
CA GLY A 13 -16.56 1.31 11.17
C GLY A 13 -17.29 0.14 10.52
N TYR A 14 -17.40 0.19 9.20
CA TYR A 14 -18.09 -0.84 8.42
C TYR A 14 -17.48 -2.23 8.56
N PRO A 15 -16.13 -2.40 8.62
CA PRO A 15 -15.53 -3.71 8.79
C PRO A 15 -15.97 -4.44 10.06
N GLY A 16 -16.51 -3.71 11.04
CA GLY A 16 -17.01 -4.26 12.31
C GLY A 16 -18.46 -4.73 12.27
N ASP A 17 -19.12 -4.73 11.11
CA ASP A 17 -20.51 -5.20 11.00
C ASP A 17 -20.64 -6.66 11.48
N PRO A 18 -21.63 -6.96 12.33
CA PRO A 18 -21.82 -8.29 12.90
C PRO A 18 -22.01 -9.42 11.89
N TYR A 19 -22.40 -9.12 10.67
CA TYR A 19 -22.61 -10.09 9.59
C TYR A 19 -21.37 -10.34 8.73
N TYR A 20 -20.34 -9.49 8.83
CA TYR A 20 -19.13 -9.61 8.04
C TYR A 20 -18.18 -10.70 8.53
N LEU A 21 -17.28 -11.12 7.65
CA LEU A 21 -16.34 -12.21 7.93
C LEU A 21 -15.36 -11.81 9.04
N GLU A 22 -15.28 -12.67 10.06
CA GLU A 22 -14.30 -12.49 11.13
C GLU A 22 -12.88 -12.76 10.64
N PHE A 23 -12.02 -11.76 10.67
CA PHE A 23 -10.65 -11.86 10.20
C PHE A 23 -9.74 -12.68 11.13
N HIS A 24 -9.88 -12.51 12.45
CA HIS A 24 -8.91 -13.02 13.44
C HIS A 24 -9.15 -14.47 13.85
N LYS A 25 -10.37 -14.99 13.69
CA LYS A 25 -10.72 -16.34 14.12
C LYS A 25 -10.64 -17.31 12.95
N GLN A 26 -9.80 -18.33 13.10
CA GLN A 26 -9.52 -19.32 12.06
C GLN A 26 -9.67 -20.73 12.61
N LEU A 27 -10.18 -21.66 11.78
CA LEU A 27 -10.26 -23.08 12.11
C LEU A 27 -8.93 -23.77 11.81
N TYR A 28 -8.29 -24.29 12.84
CA TYR A 28 -7.07 -25.08 12.69
C TYR A 28 -7.39 -26.56 12.34
N PRO A 29 -6.50 -27.24 11.56
CA PRO A 29 -5.22 -26.76 11.02
C PRO A 29 -5.34 -26.00 9.68
N GLY A 30 -6.50 -26.02 9.04
CA GLY A 30 -6.70 -25.47 7.69
C GLY A 30 -6.71 -23.94 7.59
N ARG A 31 -6.73 -23.24 8.69
CA ARG A 31 -6.80 -21.78 8.78
C ARG A 31 -7.97 -21.15 8.00
N LEU A 32 -9.05 -21.89 7.85
CA LEU A 32 -10.26 -21.40 7.20
C LEU A 32 -11.03 -20.46 8.12
N ARG A 33 -11.61 -19.42 7.55
CA ARG A 33 -12.48 -18.47 8.25
C ARG A 33 -13.92 -18.89 8.03
N TYR A 34 -14.61 -19.25 9.12
CA TYR A 34 -15.98 -19.77 9.10
C TYR A 34 -16.99 -18.88 9.78
N TRP A 35 -16.49 -17.94 10.59
CA TRP A 35 -17.35 -17.19 11.48
C TRP A 35 -17.56 -15.77 10.96
N ARG A 36 -18.73 -15.25 11.23
CA ARG A 36 -18.97 -13.81 11.16
C ARG A 36 -18.54 -13.14 12.48
N ILE A 37 -18.41 -11.83 12.46
CA ILE A 37 -18.03 -11.05 13.64
C ILE A 37 -19.00 -11.30 14.79
N SER A 38 -20.32 -11.40 14.51
CA SER A 38 -21.39 -11.65 15.47
C SER A 38 -21.45 -10.56 16.56
N GLU A 39 -20.62 -10.71 17.57
CA GLU A 39 -20.37 -9.72 18.60
C GLU A 39 -18.86 -9.44 18.64
N ASN A 40 -18.48 -8.16 18.63
CA ASN A 40 -17.10 -7.78 18.64
C ASN A 40 -16.40 -8.29 19.91
N LYS A 41 -15.18 -8.84 19.74
CA LYS A 41 -14.35 -9.40 20.82
C LYS A 41 -14.93 -10.63 21.54
N SER A 42 -16.01 -11.25 21.03
CA SER A 42 -16.51 -12.50 21.58
C SER A 42 -15.57 -13.67 21.32
N ASP A 43 -15.62 -14.67 22.22
CA ASP A 43 -14.94 -15.96 22.02
C ASP A 43 -15.61 -16.78 20.91
N LEU A 44 -14.92 -17.82 20.42
CA LEU A 44 -15.46 -18.71 19.37
C LEU A 44 -16.83 -19.29 19.69
N GLY A 45 -17.14 -19.55 20.96
CA GLY A 45 -18.45 -20.04 21.39
C GLY A 45 -19.59 -19.05 21.18
N GLY A 46 -19.30 -17.76 21.08
CA GLY A 46 -20.28 -16.70 20.78
C GLY A 46 -20.36 -16.33 19.29
N LYS A 47 -19.45 -16.86 18.46
CA LYS A 47 -19.45 -16.57 17.02
C LYS A 47 -20.47 -17.44 16.27
N GLN A 48 -21.09 -16.84 15.26
CA GLN A 48 -22.02 -17.54 14.36
C GLN A 48 -21.35 -17.80 13.01
N PRO A 49 -21.83 -18.81 12.24
CA PRO A 49 -21.32 -19.06 10.90
C PRO A 49 -21.46 -17.83 10.00
N TYR A 50 -20.45 -17.61 9.17
CA TYR A 50 -20.49 -16.60 8.13
C TYR A 50 -21.35 -17.06 6.95
N LEU A 51 -22.32 -16.23 6.56
CA LEU A 51 -23.23 -16.48 5.45
C LEU A 51 -23.07 -15.31 4.45
N PRO A 52 -22.38 -15.51 3.33
CA PRO A 52 -22.07 -14.42 2.39
C PRO A 52 -23.28 -13.60 1.94
N TRP A 53 -24.40 -14.28 1.70
CA TRP A 53 -25.63 -13.59 1.25
C TRP A 53 -26.23 -12.66 2.32
N GLU A 54 -26.10 -12.98 3.60
CA GLU A 54 -26.51 -12.06 4.69
C GLU A 54 -25.56 -10.85 4.77
N ALA A 55 -24.26 -11.09 4.66
CA ALA A 55 -23.26 -10.03 4.67
C ALA A 55 -23.48 -9.03 3.52
N TRP A 56 -23.78 -9.54 2.33
CA TRP A 56 -23.97 -8.71 1.14
C TRP A 56 -25.20 -7.81 1.22
N GLU A 57 -26.22 -8.18 1.97
CA GLU A 57 -27.40 -7.31 2.22
C GLU A 57 -27.05 -6.03 2.98
N HIS A 58 -25.95 -6.00 3.72
CA HIS A 58 -25.49 -4.84 4.50
C HIS A 58 -24.66 -3.84 3.67
N ILE A 59 -23.99 -4.30 2.63
CA ILE A 59 -23.06 -3.50 1.83
C ILE A 59 -23.69 -2.23 1.23
N PRO A 60 -24.88 -2.29 0.59
CA PRO A 60 -25.50 -1.09 0.01
C PRO A 60 -25.79 0.02 1.02
N ALA A 61 -26.12 -0.35 2.25
CA ALA A 61 -26.35 0.62 3.32
C ALA A 61 -25.06 1.33 3.75
N HIS A 62 -23.97 0.59 3.86
CA HIS A 62 -22.64 1.15 4.16
C HIS A 62 -22.11 2.04 3.03
N ALA A 63 -22.28 1.63 1.78
CA ALA A 63 -21.93 2.44 0.62
C ALA A 63 -22.72 3.75 0.57
N LYS A 64 -24.03 3.68 0.85
CA LYS A 64 -24.89 4.87 0.95
C LYS A 64 -24.44 5.80 2.07
N ASP A 65 -24.15 5.28 3.24
CA ASP A 65 -23.68 6.11 4.37
C ASP A 65 -22.34 6.78 4.03
N MET A 66 -21.40 6.07 3.40
CA MET A 66 -20.12 6.66 2.94
C MET A 66 -20.37 7.77 1.90
N LYS A 67 -21.25 7.55 0.94
CA LYS A 67 -21.64 8.58 -0.04
C LYS A 67 -22.15 9.84 0.66
N GLU A 68 -23.05 9.70 1.63
CA GLU A 68 -23.57 10.85 2.37
C GLU A 68 -22.47 11.56 3.20
N VAL A 69 -21.53 10.82 3.76
CA VAL A 69 -20.35 11.39 4.45
C VAL A 69 -19.49 12.24 3.49
N LEU A 70 -19.23 11.72 2.28
CA LEU A 70 -18.47 12.44 1.26
C LEU A 70 -19.22 13.70 0.80
N LYS A 71 -20.52 13.62 0.53
CA LYS A 71 -21.37 14.77 0.19
C LYS A 71 -21.40 15.81 1.31
N GLY A 72 -21.53 15.37 2.55
CA GLY A 72 -21.47 16.26 3.72
C GLY A 72 -20.14 17.01 3.84
N ALA A 73 -19.03 16.35 3.54
CA ALA A 73 -17.70 16.97 3.54
C ALA A 73 -17.57 18.04 2.43
N LEU A 74 -18.06 17.73 1.22
CA LEU A 74 -18.09 18.68 0.10
C LEU A 74 -18.98 19.89 0.39
N ALA A 75 -20.19 19.66 0.90
CA ALA A 75 -21.12 20.73 1.27
C ALA A 75 -20.54 21.62 2.38
N GLY A 76 -19.90 21.03 3.39
CA GLY A 76 -19.21 21.76 4.45
C GLY A 76 -18.08 22.64 3.92
N TYR A 77 -17.27 22.13 3.00
CA TYR A 77 -16.22 22.92 2.35
C TYR A 77 -16.81 24.06 1.51
N LYS A 78 -17.82 23.79 0.69
CA LYS A 78 -18.51 24.79 -0.13
C LYS A 78 -19.07 25.91 0.73
N GLY A 79 -19.71 25.58 1.86
CA GLY A 79 -20.24 26.57 2.81
C GLY A 79 -19.17 27.47 3.43
N GLN A 80 -17.97 26.94 3.68
CA GLN A 80 -16.85 27.71 4.26
C GLN A 80 -16.04 28.49 3.22
N ALA A 81 -15.75 27.88 2.08
CA ALA A 81 -14.88 28.43 1.05
C ALA A 81 -15.61 29.21 -0.03
N ASN A 82 -16.95 29.15 -0.07
CA ASN A 82 -17.83 29.72 -1.10
C ASN A 82 -17.41 29.28 -2.54
N ARG A 83 -16.98 28.05 -2.70
CA ARG A 83 -16.62 27.42 -3.98
C ARG A 83 -16.78 25.91 -3.88
N GLU A 84 -16.85 25.25 -5.03
CA GLU A 84 -16.80 23.79 -5.10
C GLU A 84 -15.46 23.27 -4.57
N GLY A 85 -15.45 22.03 -4.10
CA GLY A 85 -14.30 21.41 -3.51
C GLY A 85 -14.10 19.97 -3.99
N THR A 86 -12.94 19.44 -3.66
CA THR A 86 -12.57 18.04 -3.91
C THR A 86 -12.31 17.33 -2.60
N VAL A 87 -12.85 16.13 -2.43
CA VAL A 87 -12.50 15.23 -1.32
C VAL A 87 -11.61 14.12 -1.85
N VAL A 88 -10.44 13.98 -1.24
CA VAL A 88 -9.56 12.84 -1.50
C VAL A 88 -9.74 11.85 -0.35
N ALA A 89 -10.29 10.67 -0.68
CA ALA A 89 -10.47 9.57 0.26
C ALA A 89 -9.36 8.54 0.04
N MET A 90 -8.34 8.57 0.88
CA MET A 90 -7.15 7.73 0.77
C MET A 90 -7.26 6.54 1.73
N TYR A 91 -7.06 5.34 1.21
CA TYR A 91 -7.09 4.10 1.97
C TYR A 91 -6.00 3.16 1.49
N ASP A 92 -5.49 2.33 2.40
CA ASP A 92 -4.60 1.23 2.05
C ASP A 92 -5.36 0.18 1.25
N THR A 93 -4.80 -0.21 0.12
CA THR A 93 -5.46 -1.11 -0.84
C THR A 93 -5.72 -2.49 -0.24
N GLU A 94 -4.80 -3.03 0.57
CA GLU A 94 -4.93 -4.36 1.14
C GLU A 94 -6.07 -4.47 2.17
N LEU A 95 -6.55 -3.34 2.71
CA LEU A 95 -7.72 -3.33 3.57
C LEU A 95 -8.91 -4.03 2.89
N PHE A 96 -9.13 -3.72 1.63
CA PHE A 96 -10.25 -4.22 0.83
C PHE A 96 -9.94 -5.61 0.27
N GLY A 97 -10.49 -6.65 0.94
CA GLY A 97 -10.34 -8.06 0.59
C GLY A 97 -9.36 -8.84 1.46
N HIS A 98 -8.32 -8.20 2.00
CA HIS A 98 -7.40 -8.86 2.93
C HIS A 98 -7.87 -8.75 4.39
N TRP A 99 -8.04 -7.53 4.91
CA TRP A 99 -8.52 -7.28 6.27
C TRP A 99 -10.04 -7.26 6.36
N TRP A 100 -10.70 -6.72 5.38
CA TRP A 100 -12.14 -6.61 5.24
C TRP A 100 -12.59 -7.36 3.98
N TRP A 101 -13.09 -8.58 4.16
CA TRP A 101 -13.43 -9.48 3.06
C TRP A 101 -14.47 -8.87 2.09
N GLU A 102 -15.47 -8.18 2.61
CA GLU A 102 -16.53 -7.52 1.85
C GLU A 102 -16.09 -6.18 1.22
N GLY A 103 -14.87 -5.75 1.51
CA GLY A 103 -14.34 -4.46 1.06
C GLY A 103 -14.38 -4.22 -0.45
N PRO A 104 -14.00 -5.19 -1.31
CA PRO A 104 -14.09 -5.02 -2.76
C PRO A 104 -15.52 -4.77 -3.24
N GLU A 105 -16.50 -5.50 -2.69
CA GLU A 105 -17.91 -5.34 -3.04
C GLU A 105 -18.46 -4.00 -2.54
N PHE A 106 -18.04 -3.57 -1.36
CA PHE A 106 -18.33 -2.22 -0.86
C PHE A 106 -17.81 -1.13 -1.81
N LEU A 107 -16.57 -1.26 -2.30
CA LEU A 107 -16.02 -0.28 -3.27
C LEU A 107 -16.82 -0.26 -4.57
N TYR A 108 -17.21 -1.43 -5.07
CA TYR A 108 -18.04 -1.54 -6.25
C TYR A 108 -19.38 -0.83 -6.05
N GLU A 109 -20.10 -1.15 -4.97
CA GLU A 109 -21.39 -0.56 -4.65
C GLU A 109 -21.28 0.95 -4.42
N LEU A 110 -20.24 1.41 -3.73
CA LEU A 110 -19.96 2.83 -3.55
C LEU A 110 -19.74 3.53 -4.90
N ALA A 111 -18.94 2.94 -5.79
CA ALA A 111 -18.69 3.50 -7.12
C ALA A 111 -19.99 3.61 -7.94
N VAL A 112 -20.85 2.59 -7.89
CA VAL A 112 -22.16 2.61 -8.55
C VAL A 112 -23.05 3.73 -7.99
N GLN A 113 -23.11 3.87 -6.68
CA GLN A 113 -23.94 4.90 -6.04
C GLN A 113 -23.40 6.32 -6.27
N LEU A 114 -22.08 6.51 -6.34
CA LEU A 114 -21.46 7.79 -6.69
C LEU A 114 -21.72 8.13 -8.16
N HIS A 115 -21.58 7.17 -9.07
CA HIS A 115 -21.82 7.38 -10.50
C HIS A 115 -23.26 7.81 -10.80
N ASN A 116 -24.21 7.30 -10.04
CA ASN A 116 -25.64 7.62 -10.22
C ASN A 116 -26.09 8.88 -9.46
N ASP A 117 -25.20 9.53 -8.71
CA ASP A 117 -25.53 10.75 -7.95
C ASP A 117 -25.13 12.00 -8.76
N PRO A 118 -26.07 12.86 -9.16
CA PRO A 118 -25.77 14.03 -10.00
C PRO A 118 -25.05 15.17 -9.26
N GLU A 119 -24.89 15.08 -7.94
CA GLU A 119 -24.28 16.13 -7.13
C GLU A 119 -22.79 15.86 -6.83
N ILE A 120 -22.27 14.69 -7.24
CA ILE A 120 -20.89 14.30 -6.99
C ILE A 120 -20.29 13.62 -8.23
N GLU A 121 -19.08 13.99 -8.59
CA GLU A 121 -18.32 13.38 -9.68
C GLU A 121 -17.11 12.65 -9.12
N SER A 122 -16.93 11.40 -9.53
CA SER A 122 -15.71 10.62 -9.22
C SER A 122 -14.69 10.82 -10.32
N VAL A 123 -13.54 11.34 -9.98
CA VAL A 123 -12.44 11.62 -10.92
C VAL A 123 -11.13 11.03 -10.42
N THR A 124 -10.24 10.69 -11.33
CA THR A 124 -8.87 10.36 -10.99
C THR A 124 -8.06 11.63 -10.68
N PRO A 125 -6.94 11.52 -9.93
CA PRO A 125 -6.06 12.68 -9.71
C PRO A 125 -5.57 13.33 -11.02
N SER A 126 -5.34 12.54 -12.08
CA SER A 126 -4.92 13.05 -13.37
C SER A 126 -6.01 13.89 -14.03
N GLU A 127 -7.23 13.38 -14.10
CA GLU A 127 -8.39 14.11 -14.62
C GLU A 127 -8.63 15.41 -13.84
N LEU A 128 -8.53 15.36 -12.51
CA LEU A 128 -8.69 16.55 -11.68
C LEU A 128 -7.63 17.61 -12.00
N ILE A 129 -6.36 17.23 -12.17
CA ILE A 129 -5.28 18.17 -12.50
C ILE A 129 -5.45 18.77 -13.90
N GLU A 130 -6.01 18.01 -14.86
CA GLU A 130 -6.33 18.50 -16.20
C GLU A 130 -7.50 19.49 -16.19
N GLN A 131 -8.53 19.21 -15.39
CA GLN A 131 -9.71 20.08 -15.25
C GLN A 131 -9.39 21.35 -14.42
N GLU A 132 -8.66 21.17 -13.33
CA GLU A 132 -8.32 22.23 -12.38
C GLU A 132 -6.79 22.26 -12.13
N PRO A 133 -6.00 22.86 -13.01
CA PRO A 133 -4.56 22.97 -12.81
C PRO A 133 -4.20 23.66 -11.50
N ALA A 134 -3.16 23.18 -10.84
CA ALA A 134 -2.71 23.71 -9.56
C ALA A 134 -2.41 25.21 -9.63
N GLN A 135 -3.08 26.00 -8.80
CA GLN A 135 -2.95 27.46 -8.74
C GLN A 135 -1.93 27.94 -7.70
N LYS A 136 -1.57 27.07 -6.76
CA LYS A 136 -0.71 27.40 -5.62
C LYS A 136 0.26 26.28 -5.31
N ALA A 137 1.50 26.64 -4.99
CA ALA A 137 2.43 25.76 -4.31
C ALA A 137 2.27 25.91 -2.80
N ILE A 138 2.25 24.80 -2.09
CA ILE A 138 2.20 24.77 -0.63
C ILE A 138 3.39 23.97 -0.07
N PRO A 139 3.98 24.37 1.07
CA PRO A 139 4.92 23.51 1.75
C PRO A 139 4.17 22.32 2.37
N LEU A 140 4.69 21.11 2.15
CA LEU A 140 4.19 19.94 2.87
C LEU A 140 4.93 19.83 4.20
N PRO A 141 4.24 19.61 5.32
CA PRO A 141 4.89 19.33 6.58
C PRO A 141 5.64 18.01 6.50
N GLU A 142 6.77 17.94 7.19
CA GLU A 142 7.44 16.66 7.43
C GLU A 142 6.52 15.74 8.23
N GLY A 143 6.51 14.46 7.89
CA GLY A 143 5.70 13.48 8.60
C GLY A 143 5.67 12.11 7.95
N SER A 144 5.10 11.16 8.66
CA SER A 144 4.79 9.82 8.17
C SER A 144 3.47 9.34 8.77
N TRP A 145 3.01 8.16 8.36
CA TRP A 145 1.88 7.51 9.02
C TRP A 145 2.29 6.72 10.29
N GLY A 146 3.58 6.64 10.60
CA GLY A 146 4.08 6.01 11.81
C GLY A 146 3.65 6.71 13.10
N GLU A 147 3.97 6.10 14.23
CA GLU A 147 3.61 6.59 15.55
C GLU A 147 4.00 8.07 15.75
N GLY A 148 3.03 8.88 16.18
CA GLY A 148 3.21 10.30 16.36
C GLY A 148 3.43 11.13 15.09
N GLY A 149 3.33 10.50 13.90
CA GLY A 149 3.62 11.15 12.62
C GLY A 149 5.13 11.29 12.33
N TYR A 150 5.97 10.60 13.09
CA TYR A 150 7.42 10.63 12.96
C TYR A 150 7.96 9.41 12.19
N HIS A 151 9.28 9.41 11.92
CA HIS A 151 9.95 8.39 11.11
C HIS A 151 10.56 7.24 11.93
N SER A 152 10.31 7.17 13.24
CA SER A 152 10.95 6.22 14.15
C SER A 152 10.74 4.74 13.78
N VAL A 153 9.67 4.41 13.09
CA VAL A 153 9.43 3.05 12.59
C VAL A 153 10.44 2.67 11.51
N TRP A 154 10.78 3.61 10.61
CA TRP A 154 11.68 3.37 9.49
C TRP A 154 13.12 3.78 9.73
N LEU A 155 13.39 4.54 10.78
CA LEU A 155 14.73 4.99 11.13
C LEU A 155 14.94 4.94 12.64
N ASN A 156 15.59 3.87 13.10
CA ASN A 156 15.92 3.63 14.49
C ASN A 156 17.17 2.72 14.59
N PRO A 157 17.72 2.48 15.80
CA PRO A 157 18.92 1.65 15.95
C PRO A 157 18.81 0.23 15.40
N ASP A 158 17.61 -0.37 15.34
CA ASP A 158 17.41 -1.74 14.85
C ASP A 158 17.52 -1.84 13.32
N ASN A 159 17.16 -0.78 12.60
CA ASN A 159 17.11 -0.78 11.13
C ASN A 159 18.07 0.20 10.46
N TYR A 160 18.83 1.01 11.22
CA TYR A 160 19.77 2.00 10.67
C TYR A 160 20.77 1.41 9.67
N TRP A 161 21.22 0.19 9.89
CA TRP A 161 22.16 -0.52 9.03
C TRP A 161 21.63 -0.71 7.59
N THR A 162 20.32 -0.76 7.39
CA THR A 162 19.72 -0.87 6.06
C THR A 162 19.99 0.38 5.23
N TRP A 163 19.91 1.55 5.85
CA TRP A 163 20.18 2.84 5.21
C TRP A 163 21.65 2.99 4.83
N GLU A 164 22.56 2.48 5.65
CA GLU A 164 24.00 2.44 5.34
C GLU A 164 24.29 1.58 4.10
N LYS A 165 23.45 0.59 3.80
CA LYS A 165 23.54 -0.22 2.58
C LYS A 165 22.87 0.44 1.38
N LEU A 166 21.69 1.03 1.58
CA LEU A 166 20.90 1.63 0.49
C LEU A 166 21.57 2.85 -0.14
N TYR A 167 22.07 3.78 0.66
CA TYR A 167 22.65 5.01 0.10
C TYR A 167 23.82 4.81 -0.85
N PRO A 168 24.78 3.91 -0.60
CA PRO A 168 25.80 3.57 -1.60
C PRO A 168 25.21 2.96 -2.88
N CYS A 169 24.20 2.07 -2.75
CA CYS A 169 23.54 1.45 -3.90
C CYS A 169 22.83 2.50 -4.76
N GLN A 170 22.11 3.44 -4.16
CA GLN A 170 21.45 4.56 -4.86
C GLN A 170 22.46 5.41 -5.63
N LYS A 171 23.57 5.79 -4.98
CA LYS A 171 24.63 6.56 -5.63
C LYS A 171 25.24 5.82 -6.83
N GLU A 172 25.41 4.51 -6.69
CA GLU A 172 25.94 3.68 -7.76
C GLU A 172 24.93 3.53 -8.91
N MET A 173 23.66 3.32 -8.61
CA MET A 173 22.60 3.25 -9.62
C MET A 173 22.49 4.55 -10.43
N VAL A 174 22.62 5.71 -9.78
CA VAL A 174 22.61 7.00 -10.48
C VAL A 174 23.78 7.09 -11.48
N LYS A 175 24.97 6.57 -11.14
CA LYS A 175 26.11 6.52 -12.09
C LYS A 175 25.82 5.57 -13.24
N LEU A 176 25.35 4.34 -12.96
CA LEU A 176 24.97 3.37 -13.99
C LEU A 176 23.95 4.00 -14.97
N ALA A 177 22.90 4.62 -14.44
CA ALA A 177 21.86 5.25 -15.25
C ALA A 177 22.36 6.44 -16.08
N ARG A 178 23.41 7.15 -15.66
CA ARG A 178 24.04 8.23 -16.43
C ARG A 178 24.93 7.71 -17.54
N GLU A 179 25.65 6.63 -17.27
CA GLU A 179 26.76 6.16 -18.10
C GLU A 179 26.37 5.04 -19.08
N ILE A 180 25.28 4.27 -18.78
CA ILE A 180 24.83 3.13 -19.58
C ILE A 180 23.46 3.44 -20.15
N LYS A 181 23.45 3.89 -21.43
CA LYS A 181 22.21 4.31 -22.13
C LYS A 181 21.76 3.31 -23.20
N SER A 182 22.64 2.41 -23.61
CA SER A 182 22.38 1.44 -24.68
C SER A 182 23.39 0.30 -24.66
N GLY A 183 23.19 -0.68 -25.52
CA GLY A 183 24.08 -1.85 -25.65
C GLY A 183 23.82 -2.94 -24.62
N PRO A 184 24.62 -4.00 -24.63
CA PRO A 184 24.39 -5.18 -23.78
C PRO A 184 24.43 -4.88 -22.26
N ALA A 185 25.22 -3.89 -21.86
CA ALA A 185 25.29 -3.49 -20.44
C ALA A 185 24.00 -2.91 -19.88
N LEU A 186 23.08 -2.40 -20.74
CA LEU A 186 21.84 -1.79 -20.31
C LEU A 186 20.90 -2.80 -19.64
N GLU A 187 20.88 -4.04 -20.10
CA GLU A 187 20.06 -5.09 -19.50
C GLU A 187 20.48 -5.35 -18.04
N TRP A 188 21.79 -5.45 -17.80
CA TRP A 188 22.37 -5.61 -16.45
C TRP A 188 22.05 -4.42 -15.54
N ALA A 189 22.24 -3.20 -16.05
CA ALA A 189 21.92 -1.99 -15.31
C ALA A 189 20.41 -1.88 -15.01
N THR A 190 19.56 -2.32 -15.92
CA THR A 190 18.09 -2.32 -15.73
C THR A 190 17.69 -3.31 -14.64
N GLN A 191 18.26 -4.53 -14.65
CA GLN A 191 17.97 -5.51 -13.61
C GLN A 191 18.55 -5.07 -12.26
N ALA A 192 19.74 -4.45 -12.22
CA ALA A 192 20.24 -3.83 -11.01
C ALA A 192 19.26 -2.78 -10.44
N GLY A 193 18.68 -1.94 -11.31
CA GLY A 193 17.66 -0.98 -10.90
C GLY A 193 16.42 -1.63 -10.29
N ARG A 194 15.97 -2.77 -10.81
CA ARG A 194 14.84 -3.52 -10.24
C ARG A 194 15.16 -4.05 -8.84
N GLU A 195 16.34 -4.62 -8.66
CA GLU A 195 16.77 -5.11 -7.34
C GLU A 195 16.90 -3.98 -6.32
N LEU A 196 17.39 -2.80 -6.74
CA LEU A 196 17.43 -1.63 -5.87
C LEU A 196 16.02 -1.18 -5.46
N LEU A 197 15.07 -1.09 -6.40
CA LEU A 197 13.69 -0.73 -6.07
C LEU A 197 13.05 -1.72 -5.09
N LEU A 198 13.34 -3.02 -5.22
CA LEU A 198 12.89 -4.03 -4.27
C LEU A 198 13.58 -3.88 -2.90
N ALA A 199 14.86 -3.52 -2.86
CA ALA A 199 15.56 -3.23 -1.61
C ALA A 199 15.04 -1.96 -0.92
N GLU A 200 14.52 -1.00 -1.68
CA GLU A 200 13.97 0.27 -1.18
C GLU A 200 12.52 0.16 -0.66
N ALA A 201 11.89 -1.01 -0.78
CA ALA A 201 10.56 -1.21 -0.21
C ALA A 201 10.57 -0.92 1.31
N SER A 202 9.70 0.00 1.74
CA SER A 202 9.67 0.47 3.13
C SER A 202 9.18 -0.60 4.12
N ASP A 203 8.62 -1.68 3.60
CA ASP A 203 8.19 -2.85 4.38
C ASP A 203 9.33 -3.48 5.18
N TRP A 204 10.56 -3.49 4.64
CA TRP A 204 11.69 -4.11 5.33
C TRP A 204 11.97 -3.45 6.68
N GLN A 205 12.13 -2.14 6.72
CA GLN A 205 12.36 -1.41 7.96
C GLN A 205 11.17 -1.50 8.91
N PHE A 206 9.95 -1.47 8.37
CA PHE A 206 8.72 -1.62 9.14
C PHE A 206 8.67 -2.98 9.84
N LEU A 207 8.88 -4.08 9.11
CA LEU A 207 8.82 -5.44 9.65
C LEU A 207 9.98 -5.73 10.63
N ILE A 208 11.15 -5.13 10.41
CA ILE A 208 12.28 -5.19 11.35
C ILE A 208 11.90 -4.50 12.67
N SER A 209 11.35 -3.29 12.61
CA SER A 209 11.01 -2.49 13.80
C SER A 209 9.84 -3.06 14.58
N THR A 210 8.82 -3.57 13.90
CA THR A 210 7.61 -4.11 14.52
C THR A 210 7.75 -5.57 14.96
N TRP A 211 8.86 -6.24 14.60
CA TRP A 211 9.11 -7.66 14.84
C TRP A 211 8.08 -8.60 14.21
N ALA A 212 7.27 -8.10 13.27
CA ALA A 212 6.22 -8.90 12.63
C ALA A 212 6.79 -10.02 11.74
N ALA A 213 7.91 -9.76 11.06
CA ALA A 213 8.65 -10.74 10.25
C ALA A 213 10.12 -10.32 10.09
N ARG A 214 10.83 -10.08 11.19
CA ARG A 214 12.18 -9.51 11.20
C ARG A 214 13.17 -10.33 10.40
N ASP A 215 13.32 -11.62 10.70
CA ASP A 215 14.30 -12.51 10.07
C ASP A 215 14.08 -12.59 8.54
N TYR A 216 12.81 -12.67 8.13
CA TYR A 216 12.46 -12.68 6.73
C TYR A 216 12.86 -11.36 6.04
N SER A 217 12.58 -10.23 6.68
CA SER A 217 12.86 -8.91 6.12
C SER A 217 14.36 -8.64 6.01
N GLU A 218 15.12 -9.00 7.03
CA GLU A 218 16.59 -8.89 7.01
C GLU A 218 17.19 -9.74 5.90
N ALA A 219 16.73 -10.97 5.72
CA ALA A 219 17.17 -11.87 4.66
C ALA A 219 16.83 -11.32 3.28
N ARG A 220 15.56 -10.94 3.03
CA ARG A 220 15.11 -10.43 1.74
C ARG A 220 15.79 -9.12 1.35
N PHE A 221 15.92 -8.20 2.30
CA PHE A 221 16.66 -6.97 2.09
C PHE A 221 18.12 -7.25 1.71
N GLY A 222 18.76 -8.15 2.46
CA GLY A 222 20.14 -8.58 2.19
C GLY A 222 20.32 -9.16 0.78
N ASP A 223 19.43 -10.07 0.39
CA ASP A 223 19.42 -10.69 -0.93
C ASP A 223 19.33 -9.64 -2.05
N HIS A 224 18.40 -8.67 -1.95
CA HIS A 224 18.26 -7.63 -2.97
C HIS A 224 19.48 -6.71 -3.06
N VAL A 225 20.11 -6.35 -1.93
CA VAL A 225 21.34 -5.56 -1.92
C VAL A 225 22.51 -6.33 -2.52
N GLU A 226 22.63 -7.63 -2.24
CA GLU A 226 23.67 -8.49 -2.82
C GLU A 226 23.48 -8.64 -4.34
N ARG A 227 22.25 -8.93 -4.78
CA ARG A 227 21.89 -9.03 -6.20
C ARG A 227 22.17 -7.71 -6.93
N PHE A 228 21.74 -6.58 -6.37
CA PHE A 228 22.07 -5.26 -6.91
C PHE A 228 23.58 -5.10 -7.10
N THR A 229 24.36 -5.38 -6.07
CA THR A 229 25.82 -5.17 -6.07
C THR A 229 26.50 -6.01 -7.15
N LYS A 230 26.08 -7.26 -7.30
CA LYS A 230 26.60 -8.18 -8.33
C LYS A 230 26.22 -7.70 -9.73
N LEU A 231 24.97 -7.33 -9.96
CA LEU A 231 24.47 -6.84 -11.25
C LEU A 231 25.11 -5.52 -11.65
N ALA A 232 25.26 -4.58 -10.73
CA ALA A 232 25.91 -3.30 -10.97
C ALA A 232 27.38 -3.47 -11.40
N ARG A 233 28.11 -4.36 -10.72
CA ARG A 233 29.47 -4.71 -11.10
C ARG A 233 29.53 -5.32 -12.50
N LEU A 234 28.66 -6.27 -12.82
CA LEU A 234 28.60 -6.89 -14.13
C LEU A 234 28.20 -5.90 -15.23
N ALA A 235 27.30 -4.96 -14.96
CA ALA A 235 26.95 -3.89 -15.88
C ALA A 235 28.19 -3.07 -16.30
N TRP A 236 29.05 -2.69 -15.35
CA TRP A 236 30.31 -1.99 -15.66
C TRP A 236 31.27 -2.86 -16.46
N GLN A 237 31.47 -4.12 -16.05
CA GLN A 237 32.35 -5.03 -16.76
C GLN A 237 31.92 -5.28 -18.21
N VAL A 238 30.60 -5.47 -18.43
CA VAL A 238 30.05 -5.64 -19.78
C VAL A 238 30.21 -4.38 -20.62
N LYS A 239 30.03 -3.19 -20.02
CA LYS A 239 30.32 -1.90 -20.68
C LYS A 239 31.77 -1.83 -21.15
N GLU A 240 32.72 -2.39 -20.37
CA GLU A 240 34.15 -2.45 -20.68
C GLU A 240 34.54 -3.61 -21.62
N GLY A 241 33.57 -4.39 -22.09
CA GLY A 241 33.79 -5.46 -23.06
C GLY A 241 33.91 -6.88 -22.47
N TYR A 242 33.65 -7.04 -21.17
CA TYR A 242 33.54 -8.38 -20.55
C TYR A 242 32.39 -9.16 -21.15
N ARG A 243 32.56 -10.44 -21.35
CA ARG A 243 31.54 -11.38 -21.80
C ARG A 243 31.13 -12.28 -20.64
N PRO A 244 29.91 -12.10 -20.10
CA PRO A 244 29.43 -12.90 -18.99
C PRO A 244 29.38 -14.40 -19.33
N VAL A 245 29.70 -15.24 -18.34
CA VAL A 245 29.59 -16.69 -18.44
C VAL A 245 28.13 -17.16 -18.26
N SER A 246 27.87 -18.45 -18.57
CA SER A 246 26.51 -19.01 -18.52
C SER A 246 25.81 -18.74 -17.19
N ASP A 247 26.46 -19.04 -16.09
CA ASP A 247 25.88 -18.88 -14.73
C ASP A 247 25.53 -17.41 -14.41
N GLU A 248 26.30 -16.46 -14.97
CA GLU A 248 26.00 -15.03 -14.81
C GLU A 248 24.79 -14.63 -15.67
N MET A 249 24.67 -15.19 -16.89
CA MET A 249 23.51 -14.95 -17.75
C MET A 249 22.23 -15.57 -17.17
N ASP A 250 22.32 -16.69 -16.50
CA ASP A 250 21.19 -17.31 -15.82
C ASP A 250 20.79 -16.48 -14.60
N PHE A 251 21.76 -15.99 -13.83
CA PHE A 251 21.52 -15.06 -12.72
C PHE A 251 20.84 -13.75 -13.16
N LEU A 252 21.10 -13.25 -14.36
CA LEU A 252 20.42 -12.07 -14.90
C LEU A 252 18.92 -12.30 -15.13
N LYS A 253 18.52 -13.55 -15.41
CA LYS A 253 17.13 -13.91 -15.74
C LYS A 253 16.27 -14.26 -14.52
N GLU A 254 16.91 -14.60 -13.40
CA GLU A 254 16.23 -14.86 -12.12
C GLU A 254 15.66 -13.56 -11.50
#